data_098762b840353179fe4a7e8302f7e78b
#
_entry.id   098762b840353179fe4a7e8302f7e78b
#
_cell.length_a   1.000
_cell.length_b   1.000
_cell.length_c   1.000
_cell.angle_alpha   90.00
_cell.angle_beta   90.00
_cell.angle_gamma   90.00
#
_symmetry.space_group_name_H-M   'P 1'
#
loop_
_entity.id
_entity.type
_entity.pdbx_description
1 polymer ?
#
loop_
_entity_poly.entity_id
_entity_poly.type
_entity_poly.pdbx_seq_one_letter_code
_entity_poly.pdbx_strand_id
1 'polypeptide(L)'
;GVILERALSLDEIRAIRAACGVDLECFVHGAICVGYSGRCFLSRSMSERSGNRGACSQPCRLTYDLVDESGRTVVKGRHLLSVRDLNLSDRIGELIDAGITSFKIEGRLKDVGYIKNVVSHYRQRIDRALASRPGFCRSSVGESRPDFQPDPSKSFTRGESEYFFDGRRAG
;
A
#
# COMPACT_ATOMS: atom_id res chain seq x y z
N GLY A 1 14.39 -3.96 -12.13
CA GLY A 1 13.79 -3.07 -11.13
C GLY A 1 13.69 -3.71 -9.76
N VAL A 2 13.44 -2.92 -8.75
CA VAL A 2 13.28 -3.35 -7.36
C VAL A 2 11.95 -2.84 -6.82
N ILE A 3 11.19 -3.71 -6.15
CA ILE A 3 9.97 -3.33 -5.42
C ILE A 3 10.38 -2.91 -4.01
N LEU A 4 10.06 -1.67 -3.66
CA LEU A 4 10.37 -1.12 -2.34
C LEU A 4 9.46 -1.71 -1.26
N GLU A 5 9.96 -1.72 -0.04
CA GLU A 5 9.19 -2.02 1.15
C GLU A 5 8.07 -0.97 1.36
N ARG A 6 6.93 -1.38 1.94
CA ARG A 6 5.70 -0.57 2.00
C ARG A 6 5.73 0.55 3.04
N ALA A 7 6.62 0.46 4.01
CA ALA A 7 6.64 1.36 5.16
C ALA A 7 7.72 2.43 5.08
N LEU A 8 8.23 2.71 3.87
CA LEU A 8 9.22 3.76 3.64
C LEU A 8 8.56 5.14 3.60
N SER A 9 9.25 6.11 4.16
CA SER A 9 8.96 7.52 3.97
C SER A 9 9.45 8.03 2.61
N LEU A 10 8.96 9.18 2.18
CA LEU A 10 9.42 9.82 0.95
C LEU A 10 10.93 10.11 0.97
N ASP A 11 11.46 10.51 2.13
CA ASP A 11 12.89 10.79 2.25
C ASP A 11 13.75 9.53 2.18
N GLU A 12 13.28 8.42 2.76
CA GLU A 12 13.93 7.10 2.60
C GLU A 12 13.90 6.65 1.13
N ILE A 13 12.80 6.85 0.40
CA ILE A 13 12.68 6.56 -1.03
C ILE A 13 13.71 7.39 -1.83
N ARG A 14 13.81 8.69 -1.56
CA ARG A 14 14.81 9.57 -2.19
C ARG A 14 16.24 9.13 -1.93
N ALA A 15 16.54 8.74 -0.69
CA ALA A 15 17.86 8.23 -0.32
C ALA A 15 18.21 6.93 -1.05
N ILE A 16 17.26 5.98 -1.17
CA ILE A 16 17.42 4.76 -1.94
C ILE A 16 17.66 5.08 -3.42
N ARG A 17 16.85 6.00 -3.99
CA ARG A 17 17.01 6.41 -5.39
C ARG A 17 18.38 7.01 -5.67
N ALA A 18 18.90 7.83 -4.76
CA ALA A 18 20.22 8.42 -4.88
C ALA A 18 21.35 7.37 -4.79
N ALA A 19 21.13 6.28 -4.07
CA ALA A 19 22.12 5.22 -3.87
C ALA A 19 22.11 4.15 -4.97
N CYS A 20 21.08 4.08 -5.84
CA CYS A 20 20.99 3.04 -6.86
C CYS A 20 20.43 3.56 -8.19
N GLY A 21 20.95 2.97 -9.31
CA GLY A 21 20.54 3.32 -10.68
C GLY A 21 19.43 2.44 -11.27
N VAL A 22 18.78 1.57 -10.47
CA VAL A 22 17.75 0.65 -10.96
C VAL A 22 16.38 1.27 -10.90
N ASP A 23 15.44 0.76 -11.73
CA ASP A 23 14.03 1.17 -11.64
C ASP A 23 13.43 0.78 -10.31
N LEU A 24 12.69 1.70 -9.70
CA LEU A 24 12.02 1.51 -8.42
C LEU A 24 10.51 1.43 -8.59
N GLU A 25 9.92 0.39 -7.98
CA GLU A 25 8.48 0.22 -7.85
C GLU A 25 8.06 0.47 -6.39
N CYS A 26 7.02 1.28 -6.20
CA CYS A 26 6.47 1.60 -4.88
C CYS A 26 5.02 1.14 -4.76
N PHE A 27 4.64 0.58 -3.61
CA PHE A 27 3.24 0.38 -3.27
C PHE A 27 2.57 1.72 -3.03
N VAL A 28 1.39 1.92 -3.66
CA VAL A 28 0.64 3.18 -3.57
C VAL A 28 -0.79 3.00 -3.07
N HIS A 29 -1.34 1.78 -3.11
CA HIS A 29 -2.74 1.55 -2.71
C HIS A 29 -2.99 0.16 -2.18
N GLY A 30 -3.92 0.09 -1.21
CA GLY A 30 -4.52 -1.13 -0.70
C GLY A 30 -3.93 -1.61 0.61
N ALA A 31 -4.11 -2.89 0.91
CA ALA A 31 -3.82 -3.46 2.22
C ALA A 31 -2.34 -3.37 2.60
N ILE A 32 -2.06 -2.76 3.74
CA ILE A 32 -0.72 -2.68 4.36
C ILE A 32 -0.52 -3.85 5.32
N CYS A 33 0.72 -4.30 5.44
CA CYS A 33 1.16 -5.28 6.43
C CYS A 33 1.48 -4.59 7.76
N VAL A 34 0.98 -5.13 8.89
CA VAL A 34 1.32 -4.64 10.23
C VAL A 34 2.74 -5.05 10.65
N GLY A 35 3.29 -6.11 10.06
CA GLY A 35 4.61 -6.63 10.37
C GLY A 35 5.68 -6.13 9.39
N TYR A 36 6.93 -6.22 9.82
CA TYR A 36 8.08 -6.00 8.94
C TYR A 36 8.10 -6.99 7.78
N SER A 37 8.43 -6.50 6.58
CA SER A 37 8.58 -7.33 5.39
C SER A 37 9.63 -8.42 5.60
N GLY A 38 9.25 -9.69 5.32
CA GLY A 38 10.11 -10.86 5.50
C GLY A 38 10.37 -11.29 6.95
N ARG A 39 9.73 -10.65 7.95
CA ARG A 39 9.93 -10.96 9.37
C ARG A 39 8.63 -11.20 10.15
N CYS A 40 7.53 -11.46 9.46
CA CYS A 40 6.26 -11.76 10.11
C CYS A 40 6.06 -13.28 10.26
N PHE A 41 5.99 -13.76 11.49
CA PHE A 41 5.77 -15.17 11.82
C PHE A 41 4.35 -15.49 12.27
N LEU A 42 3.47 -14.48 12.36
CA LEU A 42 2.11 -14.64 12.88
C LEU A 42 1.30 -15.70 12.11
N SER A 43 1.41 -15.71 10.78
CA SER A 43 0.74 -16.70 9.95
C SER A 43 1.29 -18.13 10.22
N ARG A 44 2.59 -18.27 10.44
CA ARG A 44 3.22 -19.56 10.73
C ARG A 44 2.87 -20.07 12.12
N SER A 45 2.73 -19.19 13.09
CA SER A 45 2.36 -19.60 14.46
C SER A 45 0.92 -20.06 14.60
N MET A 46 0.02 -19.60 13.69
CA MET A 46 -1.41 -19.92 13.74
C MET A 46 -1.86 -20.94 12.67
N SER A 47 -1.00 -21.26 11.70
CA SER A 47 -1.30 -22.17 10.61
C SER A 47 -0.01 -22.72 9.99
N GLU A 48 -0.11 -23.72 9.11
CA GLU A 48 1.04 -24.23 8.34
C GLU A 48 1.54 -23.27 7.25
N ARG A 49 0.94 -22.06 7.12
CA ARG A 49 1.25 -21.09 6.08
C ARG A 49 2.27 -20.06 6.57
N SER A 50 3.14 -19.60 5.68
CA SER A 50 4.16 -18.58 5.99
C SER A 50 3.99 -17.31 5.13
N GLY A 51 3.79 -16.18 5.78
CA GLY A 51 3.76 -14.88 5.12
C GLY A 51 5.08 -14.52 4.45
N ASN A 52 6.20 -14.93 5.04
CA ASN A 52 7.55 -14.71 4.50
C ASN A 52 7.84 -15.51 3.21
N ARG A 53 6.98 -16.49 2.88
CA ARG A 53 7.04 -17.31 1.67
C ARG A 53 5.88 -17.07 0.72
N GLY A 54 5.21 -15.92 0.82
CA GLY A 54 4.08 -15.56 -0.04
C GLY A 54 2.74 -16.23 0.31
N ALA A 55 2.67 -17.09 1.33
CA ALA A 55 1.48 -17.87 1.69
C ALA A 55 0.80 -17.36 2.97
N CYS A 56 0.73 -16.04 3.16
CA CYS A 56 0.09 -15.44 4.34
C CYS A 56 -1.41 -15.80 4.44
N SER A 57 -1.84 -16.29 5.61
CA SER A 57 -3.26 -16.55 5.94
C SER A 57 -3.97 -15.31 6.51
N GLN A 58 -3.27 -14.17 6.64
CA GLN A 58 -3.76 -12.89 7.11
C GLN A 58 -4.37 -12.91 8.52
N PRO A 59 -3.79 -13.56 9.53
CA PRO A 59 -4.38 -13.62 10.87
C PRO A 59 -4.47 -12.24 11.53
N CYS A 60 -3.62 -11.27 11.17
CA CYS A 60 -3.73 -9.89 11.63
C CYS A 60 -5.04 -9.19 11.24
N ARG A 61 -5.88 -9.81 10.39
CA ARG A 61 -7.21 -9.29 10.00
C ARG A 61 -8.36 -9.89 10.81
N LEU A 62 -8.07 -10.84 11.69
CA LEU A 62 -9.05 -11.43 12.60
C LEU A 62 -9.31 -10.49 13.79
N THR A 63 -10.37 -10.79 14.52
CA THR A 63 -10.65 -10.13 15.80
C THR A 63 -9.84 -10.79 16.92
N TYR A 64 -9.41 -9.98 17.88
CA TYR A 64 -8.67 -10.40 19.06
C TYR A 64 -9.23 -9.76 20.32
N ASP A 65 -9.03 -10.43 21.44
CA ASP A 65 -9.21 -9.86 22.76
C ASP A 65 -7.86 -9.33 23.26
N LEU A 66 -7.85 -8.14 23.86
CA LEU A 66 -6.71 -7.64 24.60
C LEU A 66 -6.94 -7.94 26.06
N VAL A 67 -5.99 -8.65 26.67
CA VAL A 67 -6.00 -8.99 28.08
C VAL A 67 -4.80 -8.35 28.79
N ASP A 68 -4.98 -7.92 30.02
CA ASP A 68 -3.90 -7.43 30.86
C ASP A 68 -3.10 -8.61 31.49
N GLU A 69 -2.04 -8.30 32.22
CA GLU A 69 -1.19 -9.29 32.89
C GLU A 69 -1.92 -10.15 33.93
N SER A 70 -3.05 -9.68 34.47
CA SER A 70 -3.91 -10.44 35.40
C SER A 70 -4.90 -11.36 34.67
N GLY A 71 -4.93 -11.34 33.33
CA GLY A 71 -5.86 -12.11 32.51
C GLY A 71 -7.24 -11.43 32.34
N ARG A 72 -7.42 -10.20 32.82
CA ARG A 72 -8.67 -9.46 32.64
C ARG A 72 -8.76 -8.91 31.21
N THR A 73 -9.90 -9.12 30.56
CA THR A 73 -10.16 -8.56 29.23
C THR A 73 -10.32 -7.03 29.30
N VAL A 74 -9.42 -6.33 28.62
CA VAL A 74 -9.42 -4.86 28.46
C VAL A 74 -10.22 -4.45 27.23
N VAL A 75 -10.06 -5.18 26.11
CA VAL A 75 -10.80 -4.97 24.87
C VAL A 75 -11.22 -6.34 24.32
N LYS A 76 -12.48 -6.48 23.91
CA LYS A 76 -13.03 -7.75 23.41
C LYS A 76 -13.42 -7.68 21.94
N GLY A 77 -13.00 -8.69 21.16
CA GLY A 77 -13.49 -8.97 19.81
C GLY A 77 -13.20 -7.84 18.81
N ARG A 78 -12.02 -7.22 18.84
CA ARG A 78 -11.67 -6.10 17.95
C ARG A 78 -10.54 -6.46 16.98
N HIS A 79 -10.49 -5.78 15.84
CA HIS A 79 -9.44 -5.94 14.82
C HIS A 79 -8.17 -5.18 15.24
N LEU A 80 -7.56 -5.59 16.35
CA LEU A 80 -6.47 -4.86 17.01
C LEU A 80 -5.19 -4.75 16.18
N LEU A 81 -4.95 -5.70 15.27
CA LEU A 81 -3.77 -5.76 14.41
C LEU A 81 -4.05 -5.32 12.97
N SER A 82 -5.30 -4.94 12.65
CA SER A 82 -5.69 -4.58 11.29
C SER A 82 -5.48 -3.08 11.06
N VAL A 83 -4.35 -2.74 10.44
CA VAL A 83 -4.05 -1.36 10.05
C VAL A 83 -4.95 -0.89 8.90
N ARG A 84 -5.10 0.44 8.75
CA ARG A 84 -5.80 1.07 7.63
C ARG A 84 -5.11 0.76 6.31
N ASP A 85 -5.86 0.84 5.22
CA ASP A 85 -5.32 0.64 3.89
C ASP A 85 -4.53 1.87 3.42
N LEU A 86 -3.50 1.65 2.62
CA LEU A 86 -2.68 2.71 2.03
C LEU A 86 -3.46 3.41 0.91
N ASN A 87 -3.39 4.74 0.85
CA ASN A 87 -3.79 5.53 -0.30
C ASN A 87 -2.82 6.69 -0.49
N LEU A 88 -1.98 6.61 -1.54
CA LEU A 88 -1.02 7.65 -1.93
C LEU A 88 -1.43 8.31 -3.26
N SER A 89 -2.71 8.28 -3.62
CA SER A 89 -3.17 8.82 -4.90
C SER A 89 -2.92 10.32 -5.06
N ASP A 90 -2.93 11.07 -3.96
CA ASP A 90 -2.63 12.50 -3.96
C ASP A 90 -1.12 12.79 -3.92
N ARG A 91 -0.29 11.79 -3.64
CA ARG A 91 1.18 11.87 -3.53
C ARG A 91 1.93 11.38 -4.78
N ILE A 92 1.21 11.04 -5.86
CA ILE A 92 1.81 10.48 -7.09
C ILE A 92 2.86 11.42 -7.68
N GLY A 93 2.61 12.72 -7.68
CA GLY A 93 3.59 13.71 -8.17
C GLY A 93 4.91 13.66 -7.41
N GLU A 94 4.85 13.59 -6.07
CA GLU A 94 6.04 13.52 -5.21
C GLU A 94 6.83 12.21 -5.41
N LEU A 95 6.11 11.10 -5.62
CA LEU A 95 6.75 9.81 -5.94
C LEU A 95 7.47 9.84 -7.30
N ILE A 96 6.86 10.45 -8.33
CA ILE A 96 7.51 10.65 -9.64
C ILE A 96 8.78 11.50 -9.46
N ASP A 97 8.69 12.61 -8.73
CA ASP A 97 9.82 13.51 -8.48
C ASP A 97 10.93 12.83 -7.65
N ALA A 98 10.56 11.86 -6.80
CA ALA A 98 11.49 11.01 -6.07
C ALA A 98 12.10 9.89 -6.93
N GLY A 99 11.73 9.77 -8.22
CA GLY A 99 12.29 8.81 -9.17
C GLY A 99 11.62 7.44 -9.17
N ILE A 100 10.38 7.34 -8.67
CA ILE A 100 9.56 6.13 -8.81
C ILE A 100 9.01 6.04 -10.23
N THR A 101 9.22 4.91 -10.87
CA THR A 101 8.80 4.64 -12.26
C THR A 101 7.66 3.63 -12.37
N SER A 102 7.35 2.92 -11.29
CA SER A 102 6.28 1.91 -11.25
C SER A 102 5.47 2.01 -9.96
N PHE A 103 4.13 1.95 -10.09
CA PHE A 103 3.18 2.13 -9.00
C PHE A 103 2.38 0.84 -8.78
N LYS A 104 2.57 0.22 -7.62
CA LYS A 104 1.95 -1.07 -7.29
C LYS A 104 0.68 -0.90 -6.48
N ILE A 105 -0.42 -1.43 -7.00
CA ILE A 105 -1.71 -1.51 -6.33
C ILE A 105 -1.88 -2.91 -5.75
N GLU A 106 -2.17 -3.02 -4.45
CA GLU A 106 -2.52 -4.29 -3.83
C GLU A 106 -3.99 -4.62 -4.13
N GLY A 107 -4.20 -5.70 -4.87
CA GLY A 107 -5.53 -6.13 -5.31
C GLY A 107 -5.83 -7.60 -5.03
N ARG A 108 -5.00 -8.28 -4.25
CA ARG A 108 -5.22 -9.70 -3.91
C ARG A 108 -6.57 -9.88 -3.20
N LEU A 109 -7.36 -10.84 -3.67
CA LEU A 109 -8.72 -11.14 -3.17
C LEU A 109 -9.72 -9.98 -3.37
N LYS A 110 -9.46 -9.08 -4.32
CA LYS A 110 -10.38 -8.02 -4.71
C LYS A 110 -11.13 -8.40 -5.98
N ASP A 111 -12.37 -7.91 -6.12
CA ASP A 111 -13.18 -8.13 -7.30
C ASP A 111 -12.77 -7.22 -8.47
N VAL A 112 -13.37 -7.50 -9.64
CA VAL A 112 -13.09 -6.75 -10.88
C VAL A 112 -13.52 -5.28 -10.76
N GLY A 113 -14.60 -4.98 -10.01
CA GLY A 113 -15.09 -3.63 -9.78
C GLY A 113 -14.06 -2.80 -9.04
N TYR A 114 -13.49 -3.35 -7.95
CA TYR A 114 -12.40 -2.72 -7.24
C TYR A 114 -11.20 -2.43 -8.15
N ILE A 115 -10.75 -3.42 -8.92
CA ILE A 115 -9.58 -3.26 -9.80
C ILE A 115 -9.83 -2.16 -10.83
N LYS A 116 -10.98 -2.20 -11.54
CA LYS A 116 -11.33 -1.17 -12.53
C LYS A 116 -11.36 0.22 -11.90
N ASN A 117 -12.00 0.36 -10.74
CA ASN A 117 -12.16 1.64 -10.06
C ASN A 117 -10.82 2.23 -9.61
N VAL A 118 -10.02 1.45 -8.88
CA VAL A 118 -8.74 1.91 -8.32
C VAL A 118 -7.71 2.17 -9.43
N VAL A 119 -7.57 1.26 -10.41
CA VAL A 119 -6.63 1.44 -11.52
C VAL A 119 -6.98 2.66 -12.36
N SER A 120 -8.28 2.88 -12.66
CA SER A 120 -8.72 4.07 -13.40
C SER A 120 -8.45 5.36 -12.63
N HIS A 121 -8.66 5.36 -11.31
CA HIS A 121 -8.35 6.49 -10.45
C HIS A 121 -6.85 6.84 -10.51
N TYR A 122 -5.98 5.85 -10.28
CA TYR A 122 -4.54 6.06 -10.34
C TYR A 122 -4.06 6.46 -11.73
N ARG A 123 -4.67 5.91 -12.80
CA ARG A 123 -4.35 6.34 -14.17
C ARG A 123 -4.60 7.83 -14.35
N GLN A 124 -5.76 8.32 -13.90
CA GLN A 124 -6.09 9.75 -13.98
C GLN A 124 -5.14 10.62 -13.14
N ARG A 125 -4.74 10.15 -11.94
CA ARG A 125 -3.77 10.86 -11.07
C ARG A 125 -2.39 10.94 -11.72
N ILE A 126 -1.91 9.84 -12.29
CA ILE A 126 -0.63 9.80 -13.01
C ILE A 126 -0.66 10.73 -14.22
N ASP A 127 -1.71 10.67 -15.04
CA ASP A 127 -1.82 11.52 -16.23
C ASP A 127 -1.83 13.00 -15.89
N ARG A 128 -2.54 13.38 -14.83
CA ARG A 128 -2.54 14.74 -14.31
C ARG A 128 -1.15 15.16 -13.81
N ALA A 129 -0.46 14.28 -13.09
CA ALA A 129 0.89 14.55 -12.61
C ALA A 129 1.89 14.72 -13.75
N LEU A 130 1.78 13.91 -14.80
CA LEU A 130 2.65 13.99 -15.99
C LEU A 130 2.42 15.25 -16.82
N ALA A 131 1.20 15.76 -16.88
CA ALA A 131 0.86 16.97 -17.65
C ALA A 131 1.68 18.21 -17.22
N SER A 132 2.14 18.26 -15.99
CA SER A 132 2.99 19.33 -15.46
C SER A 132 4.49 18.97 -15.41
N ARG A 133 4.90 17.83 -16.00
CA ARG A 133 6.27 17.28 -15.92
C ARG A 133 6.80 16.91 -17.30
N PRO A 134 7.28 17.86 -18.11
CA PRO A 134 7.67 17.60 -19.52
C PRO A 134 8.86 16.63 -19.67
N GLY A 135 9.62 16.38 -18.60
CA GLY A 135 10.70 15.38 -18.59
C GLY A 135 10.23 13.93 -18.41
N PHE A 136 8.93 13.69 -18.24
CA PHE A 136 8.35 12.38 -18.01
C PHE A 136 7.29 12.06 -19.06
N CYS A 137 7.18 10.78 -19.41
CA CYS A 137 6.13 10.28 -20.30
C CYS A 137 5.55 8.96 -19.80
N ARG A 138 4.44 8.56 -20.38
CA ARG A 138 3.89 7.23 -20.15
C ARG A 138 4.80 6.16 -20.74
N SER A 139 4.92 5.02 -20.07
CA SER A 139 5.61 3.83 -20.60
C SER A 139 4.76 3.05 -21.61
N SER A 140 3.47 3.33 -21.71
CA SER A 140 2.55 2.67 -22.65
C SER A 140 1.83 3.70 -23.53
N VAL A 141 1.51 3.29 -24.76
CA VAL A 141 0.75 4.11 -25.73
C VAL A 141 -0.76 4.01 -25.57
N GLY A 142 -1.24 3.06 -24.74
CA GLY A 142 -2.67 2.86 -24.52
C GLY A 142 -3.32 4.02 -23.75
N GLU A 143 -4.58 4.29 -24.05
CA GLU A 143 -5.40 5.27 -23.37
C GLU A 143 -6.54 4.57 -22.61
N SER A 144 -6.69 4.89 -21.32
CA SER A 144 -7.78 4.39 -20.49
C SER A 144 -8.91 5.41 -20.45
N ARG A 145 -10.08 5.03 -20.95
CA ARG A 145 -11.29 5.87 -20.92
C ARG A 145 -12.38 5.14 -20.13
N PRO A 146 -12.45 5.31 -18.82
CA PRO A 146 -13.53 4.71 -18.04
C PRO A 146 -14.87 5.41 -18.41
N ASP A 147 -15.94 4.64 -18.48
CA ASP A 147 -17.32 5.09 -18.66
C ASP A 147 -18.02 5.47 -17.34
N PHE A 148 -17.23 5.59 -16.27
CA PHE A 148 -17.67 5.96 -14.93
C PHE A 148 -16.67 6.92 -14.28
N GLN A 149 -17.09 7.63 -13.20
CA GLN A 149 -16.20 8.43 -12.38
C GLN A 149 -15.48 7.55 -11.36
N PRO A 150 -14.15 7.34 -11.49
CA PRO A 150 -13.39 6.53 -10.54
C PRO A 150 -13.32 7.19 -9.15
N ASP A 151 -13.67 6.41 -8.12
CA ASP A 151 -13.67 6.85 -6.73
C ASP A 151 -13.30 5.67 -5.81
N PRO A 152 -12.05 5.57 -5.35
CA PRO A 152 -11.62 4.47 -4.47
C PRO A 152 -12.44 4.36 -3.18
N SER A 153 -13.00 5.46 -2.67
CA SER A 153 -13.80 5.44 -1.44
C SER A 153 -15.09 4.62 -1.55
N LYS A 154 -15.56 4.36 -2.78
CA LYS A 154 -16.71 3.50 -3.07
C LYS A 154 -16.35 2.01 -3.14
N SER A 155 -15.09 1.68 -2.98
CA SER A 155 -14.59 0.31 -2.91
C SER A 155 -14.32 -0.08 -1.46
N PHE A 156 -14.25 -1.40 -1.19
CA PHE A 156 -13.95 -1.85 0.18
C PHE A 156 -12.58 -1.34 0.66
N THR A 157 -12.58 -0.64 1.78
CA THR A 157 -11.40 -0.17 2.50
C THR A 157 -11.57 -0.33 4.01
N ARG A 158 -10.47 -0.46 4.76
CA ARG A 158 -10.43 -0.45 6.24
C ARG A 158 -10.23 0.95 6.81
N GLY A 159 -10.62 1.96 6.06
CA GLY A 159 -10.19 3.34 6.23
C GLY A 159 -8.85 3.56 5.53
N GLU A 160 -8.56 4.79 5.15
CA GLU A 160 -7.38 5.15 4.38
C GLU A 160 -6.34 5.86 5.24
N SER A 161 -5.08 5.71 4.89
CA SER A 161 -3.96 6.45 5.46
C SER A 161 -2.80 6.53 4.47
N GLU A 162 -1.93 7.52 4.64
CA GLU A 162 -0.66 7.61 3.93
C GLU A 162 0.46 6.84 4.65
N TYR A 163 0.12 6.18 5.76
CA TYR A 163 1.01 5.38 6.61
C TYR A 163 2.24 6.19 7.06
N PHE A 164 3.45 5.80 6.69
CA PHE A 164 4.69 6.49 7.07
C PHE A 164 5.25 7.41 5.98
N PHE A 165 4.44 7.81 5.00
CA PHE A 165 4.91 8.58 3.86
C PHE A 165 5.64 9.88 4.26
N ASP A 166 5.11 10.62 5.23
CA ASP A 166 5.73 11.83 5.79
C ASP A 166 6.68 11.55 6.97
N GLY A 167 7.11 10.30 7.12
CA GLY A 167 7.97 9.86 8.22
C GLY A 167 7.19 9.25 9.38
N ARG A 168 7.96 8.62 10.28
CA ARG A 168 7.40 8.04 11.52
C ARG A 168 7.22 9.15 12.55
N ARG A 169 6.02 9.31 13.04
CA ARG A 169 5.78 10.21 14.18
C ARG A 169 6.39 9.57 15.43
N ALA A 170 7.20 10.33 16.17
CA ALA A 170 7.55 9.96 17.52
C ALA A 170 6.26 9.93 18.36
N GLY A 171 5.95 8.78 18.98
CA GLY A 171 4.84 8.62 19.91
C GLY A 171 5.13 9.28 21.25
#